data_8e954884f109dfb3c045ff175e29cfb1
#
_entry.id   8e954884f109dfb3c045ff175e29cfb1
#
_cell.length_a   1.000
_cell.length_b   1.000
_cell.length_c   1.000
_cell.angle_alpha   90.00
_cell.angle_beta   90.00
_cell.angle_gamma   90.00
#
_symmetry.space_group_name_H-M   'P 1'
#
loop_
_entity.id
_entity.type
_entity.pdbx_description
1 polymer ?
#
loop_
_entity_poly.entity_id
_entity_poly.type
_entity_poly.pdbx_seq_one_letter_code
_entity_poly.pdbx_strand_id
1 'polypeptide(L)'
;KRWFSARTMEATQIQVDELDSVLFGNRVIITMGDGEESVKLGIEICEDAWAPVSPGRLLAIQGAEIIVNISASNEVIGKAEYRRKLVSGISSSCICGYVYVSAGRYESTSDLVFSGHNLLYENGKQLGEQKPFQNGVLIKDFQVTKIRHDRLANKSFADNKRQLLADDYENVSCEKTFMKKETLYAHVPITPFVPSHNALERCLSIFEMQVAGLQRRIETTHC
;
A
#
# COMPACT_ATOMS: atom_id res chain seq x y z
N LYS A 1 2.78 5.86 18.92
CA LYS A 1 2.99 7.29 19.31
C LYS A 1 2.67 7.62 20.77
N ARG A 2 2.13 6.70 21.54
CA ARG A 2 1.77 6.97 22.94
C ARG A 2 2.97 7.46 23.78
N TRP A 3 4.16 6.97 23.46
CA TRP A 3 5.41 7.26 24.19
C TRP A 3 6.42 8.08 23.40
N PHE A 4 6.15 8.31 22.10
CA PHE A 4 7.07 8.97 21.20
C PHE A 4 6.34 10.04 20.38
N SER A 5 6.99 11.17 20.19
CA SER A 5 6.55 12.21 19.28
C SER A 5 7.10 11.96 17.88
N ALA A 6 6.28 12.16 16.86
CA ALA A 6 6.78 12.19 15.50
C ALA A 6 7.67 13.41 15.30
N ARG A 7 8.79 13.25 14.59
CA ARG A 7 9.56 14.38 14.11
C ARG A 7 8.80 15.03 12.96
N THR A 8 8.48 16.29 13.09
CA THR A 8 7.76 17.07 12.07
C THR A 8 8.67 17.90 11.18
N MET A 9 9.98 17.86 11.45
CA MET A 9 11.01 18.64 10.73
C MET A 9 11.62 17.80 9.60
N GLU A 10 12.35 18.46 8.72
CA GLU A 10 13.15 17.84 7.67
C GLU A 10 14.02 16.70 8.20
N ALA A 11 14.31 15.73 7.33
CA ALA A 11 15.20 14.65 7.66
C ALA A 11 16.62 15.19 7.95
N THR A 12 17.27 14.67 8.99
CA THR A 12 18.60 15.12 9.41
C THR A 12 19.51 13.94 9.60
N GLN A 13 20.80 14.17 9.39
CA GLN A 13 21.82 13.17 9.71
C GLN A 13 22.03 13.11 11.23
N ILE A 14 22.01 11.91 11.77
CA ILE A 14 22.32 11.65 13.17
C ILE A 14 23.42 10.58 13.27
N GLN A 15 24.29 10.72 14.27
CA GLN A 15 25.27 9.68 14.60
C GLN A 15 24.60 8.64 15.49
N VAL A 16 24.74 7.36 15.16
CA VAL A 16 24.21 6.24 15.94
C VAL A 16 25.36 5.27 16.24
N ASP A 17 25.87 5.30 17.45
CA ASP A 17 26.96 4.46 17.95
C ASP A 17 28.14 4.34 16.96
N GLU A 18 28.51 3.12 16.58
CA GLU A 18 29.57 2.81 15.63
C GLU A 18 29.15 2.93 14.16
N LEU A 19 27.86 3.19 13.91
CA LEU A 19 27.38 3.40 12.55
C LEU A 19 27.82 4.78 12.05
N ASP A 20 28.07 4.84 10.76
CA ASP A 20 28.20 6.12 10.06
C ASP A 20 26.92 6.94 10.23
N SER A 21 26.99 8.20 9.83
CA SER A 21 25.85 9.10 9.86
C SER A 21 24.61 8.48 9.21
N VAL A 22 23.50 8.41 9.96
CA VAL A 22 22.22 7.82 9.55
C VAL A 22 21.19 8.91 9.35
N LEU A 23 20.44 8.84 8.25
CA LEU A 23 19.34 9.76 7.99
C LEU A 23 18.15 9.46 8.90
N PHE A 24 17.74 10.43 9.69
CA PHE A 24 16.64 10.34 10.64
C PHE A 24 15.50 11.30 10.28
N GLY A 25 14.31 10.76 10.01
CA GLY A 25 13.12 11.55 9.68
C GLY A 25 11.98 10.69 9.16
N ASN A 26 10.82 11.29 9.01
CA ASN A 26 9.61 10.65 8.47
C ASN A 26 9.30 11.07 7.02
N ARG A 27 10.09 11.98 6.45
CA ARG A 27 9.97 12.48 5.08
C ARG A 27 11.06 11.88 4.18
N VAL A 28 11.22 10.57 4.25
CA VAL A 28 12.26 9.84 3.52
C VAL A 28 11.62 8.87 2.54
N ILE A 29 12.03 8.94 1.29
CA ILE A 29 11.67 7.98 0.23
C ILE A 29 12.93 7.19 -0.12
N ILE A 30 12.83 5.87 -0.06
CA ILE A 30 13.93 4.98 -0.37
C ILE A 30 13.77 4.48 -1.80
N THR A 31 14.72 4.81 -2.67
CA THR A 31 14.77 4.30 -4.04
C THR A 31 15.64 3.05 -4.07
N MET A 32 15.06 1.93 -4.48
CA MET A 32 15.72 0.64 -4.59
C MET A 32 15.88 0.26 -6.06
N GLY A 33 17.10 -0.09 -6.48
CA GLY A 33 17.41 -0.39 -7.88
C GLY A 33 17.70 0.85 -8.71
N ASP A 34 17.94 0.65 -10.02
CA ASP A 34 18.40 1.69 -10.93
C ASP A 34 17.43 1.90 -12.10
N GLY A 35 17.41 3.14 -12.61
CA GLY A 35 16.68 3.51 -13.82
C GLY A 35 15.18 3.23 -13.73
N GLU A 36 14.61 2.73 -14.83
CA GLU A 36 13.17 2.44 -14.93
C GLU A 36 12.73 1.23 -14.07
N GLU A 37 13.67 0.35 -13.72
CA GLU A 37 13.42 -0.82 -12.86
C GLU A 37 13.47 -0.47 -11.36
N SER A 38 13.84 0.77 -11.00
CA SER A 38 13.85 1.22 -9.60
C SER A 38 12.44 1.23 -9.01
N VAL A 39 12.36 1.02 -7.68
CA VAL A 39 11.10 1.07 -6.91
C VAL A 39 11.26 2.04 -5.76
N LYS A 40 10.28 2.91 -5.55
CA LYS A 40 10.27 3.89 -4.47
C LYS A 40 9.44 3.40 -3.30
N LEU A 41 10.08 3.26 -2.15
CA LEU A 41 9.46 2.83 -0.90
C LEU A 41 9.25 4.00 0.04
N GLY A 42 8.10 4.02 0.71
CA GLY A 42 7.82 4.86 1.87
C GLY A 42 7.58 4.01 3.10
N ILE A 43 8.07 4.45 4.27
CA ILE A 43 7.90 3.73 5.53
C ILE A 43 7.05 4.57 6.48
N GLU A 44 6.06 3.94 7.10
CA GLU A 44 5.32 4.50 8.22
C GLU A 44 5.24 3.48 9.37
N ILE A 45 4.94 3.94 10.57
CA ILE A 45 5.01 3.09 11.74
C ILE A 45 3.64 2.98 12.43
N CYS A 46 3.12 1.75 12.46
CA CYS A 46 2.02 1.31 13.32
C CYS A 46 0.81 2.24 13.25
N GLU A 47 0.57 3.02 14.30
CA GLU A 47 -0.57 3.93 14.48
C GLU A 47 -0.67 5.02 13.41
N ASP A 48 0.40 5.29 12.68
CA ASP A 48 0.40 6.25 11.57
C ASP A 48 -0.68 5.95 10.53
N ALA A 49 -0.91 4.65 10.23
CA ALA A 49 -1.94 4.24 9.28
C ALA A 49 -3.36 4.63 9.68
N TRP A 50 -3.63 4.81 10.97
CA TRP A 50 -4.96 5.20 11.49
C TRP A 50 -5.20 6.70 11.44
N ALA A 51 -4.16 7.51 11.25
CA ALA A 51 -4.29 8.95 11.16
C ALA A 51 -5.03 9.36 9.86
N PRO A 52 -5.92 10.36 9.89
CA PRO A 52 -6.59 10.88 8.69
C PRO A 52 -5.59 11.32 7.62
N VAL A 53 -4.53 12.00 8.02
CA VAL A 53 -3.39 12.37 7.18
C VAL A 53 -2.19 11.59 7.69
N SER A 54 -1.97 10.39 7.13
CA SER A 54 -0.86 9.53 7.54
C SER A 54 0.42 9.88 6.80
N PRO A 55 1.60 9.66 7.41
CA PRO A 55 2.87 9.77 6.71
C PRO A 55 2.92 8.96 5.42
N GLY A 56 2.39 7.73 5.43
CA GLY A 56 2.35 6.87 4.25
C GLY A 56 1.54 7.47 3.09
N ARG A 57 0.42 8.15 3.36
CA ARG A 57 -0.36 8.85 2.33
C ARG A 57 0.44 10.00 1.71
N LEU A 58 1.12 10.78 2.53
CA LEU A 58 1.97 11.88 2.08
C LEU A 58 3.16 11.35 1.27
N LEU A 59 3.84 10.31 1.74
CA LEU A 59 4.92 9.63 1.00
C LEU A 59 4.44 9.10 -0.36
N ALA A 60 3.24 8.51 -0.43
CA ALA A 60 2.67 8.04 -1.69
C ALA A 60 2.42 9.18 -2.67
N ILE A 61 1.88 10.32 -2.21
CA ILE A 61 1.65 11.51 -3.03
C ILE A 61 3.00 12.09 -3.52
N GLN A 62 4.04 12.06 -2.70
CA GLN A 62 5.38 12.51 -3.06
C GLN A 62 6.15 11.53 -3.96
N GLY A 63 5.61 10.36 -4.21
CA GLY A 63 6.10 9.45 -5.23
C GLY A 63 6.49 8.05 -4.76
N ALA A 64 6.39 7.74 -3.47
CA ALA A 64 6.56 6.36 -3.00
C ALA A 64 5.50 5.46 -3.65
N GLU A 65 5.92 4.36 -4.23
CA GLU A 65 5.07 3.43 -4.99
C GLU A 65 4.56 2.29 -4.11
N ILE A 66 5.36 1.93 -3.13
CA ILE A 66 5.01 0.94 -2.11
C ILE A 66 5.17 1.57 -0.74
N ILE A 67 4.15 1.49 0.09
CA ILE A 67 4.18 1.90 1.49
C ILE A 67 4.33 0.67 2.37
N VAL A 68 5.29 0.72 3.29
CA VAL A 68 5.54 -0.33 4.27
C VAL A 68 5.16 0.20 5.64
N ASN A 69 4.18 -0.43 6.28
CA ASN A 69 3.79 -0.14 7.65
C ASN A 69 4.32 -1.24 8.58
N ILE A 70 5.21 -0.84 9.48
CA ILE A 70 5.79 -1.73 10.50
C ILE A 70 5.00 -1.54 11.79
N SER A 71 4.26 -2.57 12.19
CA SER A 71 3.29 -2.50 13.28
C SER A 71 3.61 -3.45 14.44
N ALA A 72 3.25 -3.02 15.64
CA ALA A 72 3.03 -3.86 16.80
C ALA A 72 1.58 -3.62 17.31
N SER A 73 0.63 -4.02 16.46
CA SER A 73 -0.80 -3.81 16.70
C SER A 73 -1.36 -5.01 17.48
N ASN A 74 -1.80 -4.77 18.72
CA ASN A 74 -2.45 -5.81 19.52
C ASN A 74 -3.70 -6.37 18.85
N GLU A 75 -4.01 -7.63 19.09
CA GLU A 75 -5.19 -8.29 18.55
C GLU A 75 -6.37 -8.14 19.50
N VAL A 76 -7.52 -7.77 18.95
CA VAL A 76 -8.83 -7.80 19.61
C VAL A 76 -9.88 -8.26 18.60
N ILE A 77 -11.03 -8.71 19.11
CA ILE A 77 -12.13 -9.20 18.26
C ILE A 77 -12.53 -8.12 17.24
N GLY A 78 -12.62 -8.49 15.98
CA GLY A 78 -12.99 -7.59 14.85
C GLY A 78 -11.85 -6.77 14.27
N LYS A 79 -10.68 -6.69 14.92
CA LYS A 79 -9.59 -5.83 14.47
C LYS A 79 -8.94 -6.31 13.17
N ALA A 80 -8.92 -7.62 12.91
CA ALA A 80 -8.41 -8.17 11.66
C ALA A 80 -9.22 -7.66 10.45
N GLU A 81 -10.56 -7.62 10.56
CA GLU A 81 -11.43 -7.09 9.53
C GLU A 81 -11.25 -5.57 9.35
N TYR A 82 -11.12 -4.86 10.46
CA TYR A 82 -10.83 -3.43 10.43
C TYR A 82 -9.50 -3.13 9.70
N ARG A 83 -8.43 -3.91 9.99
CA ARG A 83 -7.14 -3.76 9.29
C ARG A 83 -7.27 -3.99 7.78
N ARG A 84 -8.00 -5.03 7.35
CA ARG A 84 -8.24 -5.28 5.91
C ARG A 84 -8.89 -4.08 5.24
N LYS A 85 -9.94 -3.52 5.82
CA LYS A 85 -10.63 -2.33 5.29
C LYS A 85 -9.72 -1.11 5.26
N LEU A 86 -8.97 -0.87 6.33
CA LEU A 86 -8.04 0.25 6.44
C LEU A 86 -6.96 0.18 5.36
N VAL A 87 -6.25 -0.95 5.29
CA VAL A 87 -5.13 -1.16 4.36
C VAL A 87 -5.62 -1.11 2.91
N SER A 88 -6.75 -1.75 2.60
CA SER A 88 -7.40 -1.69 1.29
C SER A 88 -7.74 -0.25 0.90
N GLY A 89 -8.33 0.52 1.82
CA GLY A 89 -8.72 1.91 1.59
C GLY A 89 -7.51 2.83 1.35
N ILE A 90 -6.43 2.67 2.11
CA ILE A 90 -5.20 3.43 1.91
C ILE A 90 -4.57 3.08 0.57
N SER A 91 -4.37 1.79 0.30
CA SER A 91 -3.78 1.31 -0.95
C SER A 91 -4.55 1.80 -2.18
N SER A 92 -5.88 1.77 -2.12
CA SER A 92 -6.77 2.24 -3.19
C SER A 92 -6.69 3.75 -3.39
N SER A 93 -6.88 4.53 -2.33
CA SER A 93 -6.90 6.00 -2.42
C SER A 93 -5.54 6.60 -2.83
N CYS A 94 -4.44 5.95 -2.46
CA CYS A 94 -3.09 6.36 -2.79
C CYS A 94 -2.55 5.71 -4.08
N ILE A 95 -3.30 4.83 -4.72
CA ILE A 95 -2.88 4.06 -5.90
C ILE A 95 -1.47 3.51 -5.68
N CYS A 96 -1.32 2.67 -4.65
CA CYS A 96 -0.01 2.17 -4.22
C CYS A 96 -0.04 0.69 -3.82
N GLY A 97 1.15 0.07 -3.83
CA GLY A 97 1.39 -1.13 -3.05
C GLY A 97 1.37 -0.80 -1.56
N TYR A 98 0.77 -1.64 -0.74
CA TYR A 98 0.80 -1.47 0.71
C TYR A 98 1.16 -2.77 1.40
N VAL A 99 2.22 -2.73 2.18
CA VAL A 99 2.77 -3.83 2.96
C VAL A 99 2.51 -3.55 4.44
N TYR A 100 1.59 -4.26 5.04
CA TYR A 100 1.33 -4.18 6.48
C TYR A 100 1.96 -5.40 7.16
N VAL A 101 2.92 -5.17 8.04
CA VAL A 101 3.63 -6.20 8.79
C VAL A 101 3.44 -5.97 10.28
N SER A 102 2.99 -6.98 11.01
CA SER A 102 2.69 -6.86 12.44
C SER A 102 3.47 -7.87 13.29
N ALA A 103 3.78 -7.46 14.51
CA ALA A 103 4.41 -8.30 15.53
C ALA A 103 3.64 -9.62 15.69
N GLY A 104 4.38 -10.71 15.80
CA GLY A 104 3.86 -12.05 15.94
C GLY A 104 3.54 -12.46 17.38
N ARG A 105 2.99 -13.65 17.56
CA ARG A 105 2.56 -14.16 18.88
C ARG A 105 3.66 -14.18 19.93
N TYR A 106 4.91 -14.31 19.51
CA TYR A 106 6.06 -14.37 20.44
C TYR A 106 6.40 -13.02 21.09
N GLU A 107 5.88 -11.91 20.52
CA GLU A 107 5.97 -10.58 21.10
C GLU A 107 4.85 -10.28 22.10
N SER A 108 3.93 -11.23 22.32
CA SER A 108 2.81 -11.07 23.23
C SER A 108 3.29 -11.00 24.68
N THR A 109 2.57 -10.20 25.47
CA THR A 109 2.81 -10.02 26.90
C THR A 109 1.59 -10.51 27.72
N SER A 110 1.61 -10.36 29.05
CA SER A 110 0.44 -10.65 29.89
C SER A 110 -0.77 -9.77 29.54
N ASP A 111 -0.53 -8.54 29.03
CA ASP A 111 -1.57 -7.54 28.82
C ASP A 111 -1.95 -7.38 27.35
N LEU A 112 -1.06 -7.74 26.43
CA LEU A 112 -1.22 -7.53 25.00
C LEU A 112 -0.93 -8.80 24.22
N VAL A 113 -1.85 -9.16 23.32
CA VAL A 113 -1.68 -10.29 22.40
C VAL A 113 -1.41 -9.75 21.01
N PHE A 114 -0.38 -10.27 20.35
CA PHE A 114 -0.03 -9.98 18.95
C PHE A 114 -0.26 -11.22 18.09
N SER A 115 -0.79 -11.01 16.90
CA SER A 115 -1.26 -12.11 16.06
C SER A 115 -0.41 -12.38 14.82
N GLY A 116 0.51 -11.49 14.48
CA GLY A 116 1.28 -11.60 13.23
C GLY A 116 0.42 -11.47 11.97
N HIS A 117 -0.68 -10.70 12.05
CA HIS A 117 -1.57 -10.48 10.90
C HIS A 117 -0.89 -9.59 9.87
N ASN A 118 -0.42 -10.17 8.76
CA ASN A 118 0.27 -9.45 7.68
C ASN A 118 -0.60 -9.38 6.43
N LEU A 119 -0.53 -8.24 5.74
CA LEU A 119 -1.40 -7.93 4.61
C LEU A 119 -0.58 -7.30 3.47
N LEU A 120 -0.83 -7.75 2.24
CA LEU A 120 -0.29 -7.15 1.03
C LEU A 120 -1.43 -6.73 0.12
N TYR A 121 -1.48 -5.44 -0.21
CA TYR A 121 -2.49 -4.85 -1.08
C TYR A 121 -1.84 -4.05 -2.21
N GLU A 122 -2.48 -4.02 -3.36
CA GLU A 122 -2.13 -3.18 -4.50
C GLU A 122 -3.38 -2.52 -5.06
N ASN A 123 -3.40 -1.19 -5.08
CA ASN A 123 -4.55 -0.40 -5.56
C ASN A 123 -5.90 -0.94 -5.05
N GLY A 124 -5.98 -1.20 -3.74
CA GLY A 124 -7.16 -1.71 -3.05
C GLY A 124 -7.41 -3.22 -3.18
N LYS A 125 -6.71 -3.92 -4.08
CA LYS A 125 -6.83 -5.36 -4.26
C LYS A 125 -5.90 -6.10 -3.30
N GLN A 126 -6.44 -7.09 -2.57
CA GLN A 126 -5.64 -7.96 -1.74
C GLN A 126 -4.79 -8.91 -2.60
N LEU A 127 -3.47 -8.80 -2.48
CA LEU A 127 -2.52 -9.72 -3.10
C LEU A 127 -2.27 -10.94 -2.24
N GLY A 128 -2.25 -10.76 -0.93
CA GLY A 128 -2.04 -11.84 0.02
C GLY A 128 -2.31 -11.45 1.45
N GLU A 129 -2.53 -12.46 2.27
CA GLU A 129 -2.78 -12.33 3.70
C GLU A 129 -2.14 -13.50 4.45
N GLN A 130 -1.42 -13.20 5.49
CA GLN A 130 -1.11 -14.14 6.56
C GLN A 130 -2.11 -13.86 7.69
N LYS A 131 -3.06 -14.78 7.85
CA LYS A 131 -4.14 -14.63 8.83
C LYS A 131 -3.58 -14.58 10.26
N PRO A 132 -4.35 -13.99 11.22
CA PRO A 132 -3.97 -13.98 12.62
C PRO A 132 -3.53 -15.35 13.12
N PHE A 133 -2.45 -15.37 13.89
CA PHE A 133 -1.85 -16.56 14.52
C PHE A 133 -1.27 -17.61 13.58
N GLN A 134 -1.23 -17.35 12.28
CA GLN A 134 -0.50 -18.18 11.33
C GLN A 134 0.99 -17.82 11.32
N ASN A 135 1.84 -18.84 11.14
CA ASN A 135 3.27 -18.65 10.93
C ASN A 135 3.58 -18.83 9.44
N GLY A 136 4.65 -18.20 8.98
CA GLY A 136 5.15 -18.37 7.62
C GLY A 136 5.69 -17.09 7.02
N VAL A 137 6.02 -17.17 5.73
CA VAL A 137 6.47 -16.06 4.91
C VAL A 137 5.43 -15.80 3.84
N LEU A 138 5.04 -14.53 3.68
CA LEU A 138 4.11 -14.09 2.64
C LEU A 138 4.89 -13.40 1.54
N ILE A 139 4.90 -13.97 0.34
CA ILE A 139 5.61 -13.43 -0.82
C ILE A 139 4.61 -13.18 -1.95
N LYS A 140 4.64 -11.98 -2.51
CA LYS A 140 3.81 -11.57 -3.66
C LYS A 140 4.56 -10.57 -4.52
N ASP A 141 4.17 -10.47 -5.79
CA ASP A 141 4.68 -9.49 -6.73
C ASP A 141 3.77 -8.26 -6.76
N PHE A 142 4.37 -7.08 -6.84
CA PHE A 142 3.70 -5.81 -7.09
C PHE A 142 3.91 -5.37 -8.54
N GLN A 143 2.86 -4.89 -9.19
CA GLN A 143 2.91 -4.37 -10.56
C GLN A 143 3.24 -2.86 -10.56
N VAL A 144 4.48 -2.51 -10.25
CA VAL A 144 4.91 -1.11 -10.08
C VAL A 144 4.64 -0.26 -11.33
N THR A 145 4.88 -0.82 -12.51
CA THR A 145 4.58 -0.13 -13.79
C THR A 145 3.09 0.20 -13.92
N LYS A 146 2.22 -0.69 -13.48
CA LYS A 146 0.77 -0.44 -13.44
C LYS A 146 0.41 0.67 -12.46
N ILE A 147 1.00 0.67 -11.26
CA ILE A 147 0.82 1.75 -10.28
C ILE A 147 1.19 3.10 -10.88
N ARG A 148 2.32 3.20 -11.57
CA ARG A 148 2.77 4.41 -12.27
C ARG A 148 1.76 4.87 -13.32
N HIS A 149 1.31 3.94 -14.16
CA HIS A 149 0.32 4.22 -15.21
C HIS A 149 -1.00 4.72 -14.61
N ASP A 150 -1.54 4.04 -13.60
CA ASP A 150 -2.81 4.38 -12.97
C ASP A 150 -2.75 5.78 -12.30
N ARG A 151 -1.60 6.14 -11.70
CA ARG A 151 -1.37 7.49 -11.15
C ARG A 151 -1.32 8.57 -12.22
N LEU A 152 -0.67 8.31 -13.35
CA LEU A 152 -0.62 9.25 -14.49
C LEU A 152 -1.99 9.49 -15.09
N ALA A 153 -2.83 8.45 -15.16
CA ALA A 153 -4.19 8.56 -15.67
C ALA A 153 -5.14 9.28 -14.68
N ASN A 154 -4.79 9.39 -13.41
CA ASN A 154 -5.64 9.97 -12.37
C ASN A 154 -5.32 11.44 -12.12
N LYS A 155 -6.15 12.34 -12.69
CA LYS A 155 -5.98 13.80 -12.54
C LYS A 155 -6.05 14.27 -11.09
N SER A 156 -6.96 13.72 -10.29
CA SER A 156 -7.10 14.08 -8.87
C SER A 156 -5.85 13.75 -8.06
N PHE A 157 -5.17 12.65 -8.39
CA PHE A 157 -3.89 12.32 -7.76
C PHE A 157 -2.81 13.37 -8.09
N ALA A 158 -2.74 13.80 -9.35
CA ALA A 158 -1.81 14.83 -9.79
C ALA A 158 -2.11 16.21 -9.14
N ASP A 159 -3.39 16.54 -8.94
CA ASP A 159 -3.81 17.77 -8.28
C ASP A 159 -3.39 17.79 -6.80
N ASN A 160 -3.60 16.69 -6.08
CA ASN A 160 -3.14 16.55 -4.69
C ASN A 160 -1.62 16.71 -4.58
N LYS A 161 -0.86 16.12 -5.50
CA LYS A 161 0.59 16.30 -5.53
C LYS A 161 0.98 17.76 -5.66
N ARG A 162 0.33 18.51 -6.56
CA ARG A 162 0.61 19.96 -6.75
C ARG A 162 0.31 20.80 -5.51
N GLN A 163 -0.73 20.46 -4.75
CA GLN A 163 -1.10 21.16 -3.53
C GLN A 163 -0.11 20.95 -2.38
N LEU A 164 0.59 19.81 -2.37
CA LEU A 164 1.49 19.38 -1.29
C LEU A 164 2.99 19.53 -1.64
N LEU A 165 3.32 20.24 -2.73
CA LEU A 165 4.71 20.44 -3.19
C LEU A 165 5.60 21.26 -2.24
N ALA A 166 5.06 21.84 -1.19
CA ALA A 166 5.78 22.73 -0.26
C ALA A 166 6.64 21.98 0.77
N ASP A 167 6.56 20.66 0.84
CA ASP A 167 7.28 19.87 1.84
C ASP A 167 8.53 19.22 1.22
N ASP A 168 9.68 19.40 1.86
CA ASP A 168 10.93 18.78 1.46
C ASP A 168 10.95 17.30 1.88
N TYR A 169 11.14 16.42 0.89
CA TYR A 169 11.31 14.98 1.09
C TYR A 169 12.69 14.56 0.61
N GLU A 170 13.40 13.85 1.46
CA GLU A 170 14.71 13.29 1.13
C GLU A 170 14.55 11.99 0.34
N ASN A 171 15.35 11.85 -0.73
CA ASN A 171 15.44 10.62 -1.49
C ASN A 171 16.77 9.94 -1.19
N VAL A 172 16.69 8.71 -0.69
CA VAL A 172 17.86 7.87 -0.41
C VAL A 172 17.90 6.75 -1.42
N SER A 173 19.03 6.62 -2.12
CA SER A 173 19.25 5.51 -3.05
C SER A 173 19.90 4.33 -2.33
N CYS A 174 19.34 3.15 -2.53
CA CYS A 174 19.92 1.89 -2.11
C CYS A 174 20.49 1.18 -3.34
N GLU A 175 21.79 1.21 -3.50
CA GLU A 175 22.52 0.67 -4.67
C GLU A 175 22.60 -0.86 -4.71
N LYS A 176 21.75 -1.57 -3.96
CA LYS A 176 21.74 -3.02 -4.01
C LYS A 176 21.17 -3.50 -5.34
N THR A 177 22.00 -4.17 -6.10
CA THR A 177 21.57 -4.89 -7.31
C THR A 177 20.62 -6.01 -6.90
N PHE A 178 19.38 -5.93 -7.36
CA PHE A 178 18.43 -7.00 -7.17
C PHE A 178 18.62 -8.06 -8.26
N MET A 179 18.74 -9.32 -7.86
CA MET A 179 18.73 -10.41 -8.82
C MET A 179 17.35 -10.51 -9.48
N LYS A 180 17.30 -10.44 -10.80
CA LYS A 180 16.07 -10.75 -11.55
C LYS A 180 15.64 -12.17 -11.20
N LYS A 181 14.43 -12.31 -10.69
CA LYS A 181 13.81 -13.62 -10.50
C LYS A 181 13.03 -13.99 -11.74
N GLU A 182 13.23 -15.20 -12.20
CA GLU A 182 12.48 -15.77 -13.33
C GLU A 182 11.06 -16.23 -12.93
N THR A 183 10.80 -16.38 -11.63
CA THR A 183 9.53 -16.90 -11.12
C THR A 183 8.63 -15.78 -10.64
N LEU A 184 7.44 -15.67 -11.21
CA LEU A 184 6.36 -14.81 -10.73
C LEU A 184 5.57 -15.53 -9.63
N TYR A 185 5.28 -14.81 -8.54
CA TYR A 185 4.35 -15.25 -7.49
C TYR A 185 2.91 -14.75 -7.76
N ALA A 186 2.73 -13.90 -8.77
CA ALA A 186 1.43 -13.43 -9.20
C ALA A 186 0.74 -14.50 -10.04
N HIS A 187 -0.53 -14.76 -9.73
CA HIS A 187 -1.38 -15.59 -10.58
C HIS A 187 -1.90 -14.76 -11.76
N VAL A 188 -1.49 -15.11 -12.97
CA VAL A 188 -2.01 -14.51 -14.20
C VAL A 188 -3.20 -15.36 -14.68
N PRO A 189 -4.43 -14.85 -14.66
CA PRO A 189 -5.60 -15.63 -15.10
C PRO A 189 -5.55 -15.86 -16.62
N ILE A 190 -5.80 -17.12 -17.04
CA ILE A 190 -5.87 -17.50 -18.45
C ILE A 190 -7.04 -16.77 -19.16
N THR A 191 -8.11 -16.52 -18.44
CA THR A 191 -9.30 -15.82 -18.93
C THR A 191 -9.53 -14.52 -18.12
N PRO A 192 -8.77 -13.44 -18.39
CA PRO A 192 -8.77 -12.24 -17.57
C PRO A 192 -10.11 -11.48 -17.56
N PHE A 193 -10.94 -11.70 -18.59
CA PHE A 193 -12.26 -11.05 -18.74
C PHE A 193 -13.42 -11.87 -18.14
N VAL A 194 -13.17 -13.12 -17.75
CA VAL A 194 -14.21 -13.98 -17.15
C VAL A 194 -14.09 -13.90 -15.63
N PRO A 195 -15.16 -13.51 -14.91
CA PRO A 195 -15.14 -13.47 -13.45
C PRO A 195 -14.89 -14.86 -12.86
N SER A 196 -13.85 -15.02 -12.07
CA SER A 196 -13.52 -16.28 -11.38
C SER A 196 -14.28 -16.49 -10.06
N HIS A 197 -14.79 -15.38 -9.48
CA HIS A 197 -15.53 -15.40 -8.22
C HIS A 197 -16.82 -14.59 -8.39
N ASN A 198 -17.91 -15.03 -7.76
CA ASN A 198 -19.24 -14.41 -7.84
C ASN A 198 -19.67 -14.15 -9.29
N ALA A 199 -19.41 -15.12 -10.19
CA ALA A 199 -19.58 -14.94 -11.62
C ALA A 199 -21.02 -14.52 -11.99
N LEU A 200 -22.04 -15.15 -11.39
CA LEU A 200 -23.43 -14.81 -11.65
C LEU A 200 -23.76 -13.37 -11.26
N GLU A 201 -23.41 -12.95 -10.04
CA GLU A 201 -23.68 -11.60 -9.54
C GLU A 201 -22.98 -10.54 -10.41
N ARG A 202 -21.72 -10.79 -10.78
CA ARG A 202 -20.95 -9.88 -11.64
C ARG A 202 -21.51 -9.81 -13.05
N CYS A 203 -21.93 -10.95 -13.62
CA CYS A 203 -22.55 -10.97 -14.95
C CYS A 203 -23.91 -10.26 -14.94
N LEU A 204 -24.73 -10.41 -13.89
CA LEU A 204 -25.97 -9.67 -13.73
C LEU A 204 -25.71 -8.17 -13.63
N SER A 205 -24.74 -7.74 -12.83
CA SER A 205 -24.37 -6.32 -12.73
C SER A 205 -23.89 -5.73 -14.07
N ILE A 206 -23.10 -6.49 -14.85
CA ILE A 206 -22.69 -6.08 -16.21
C ILE A 206 -23.91 -5.95 -17.13
N PHE A 207 -24.81 -6.91 -17.08
CA PHE A 207 -26.05 -6.89 -17.87
C PHE A 207 -26.92 -5.68 -17.52
N GLU A 208 -27.12 -5.40 -16.22
CA GLU A 208 -27.87 -4.23 -15.76
C GLU A 208 -27.25 -2.91 -16.24
N MET A 209 -25.91 -2.78 -16.20
CA MET A 209 -25.22 -1.60 -16.74
C MET A 209 -25.45 -1.44 -18.25
N GLN A 210 -25.40 -2.54 -19.00
CA GLN A 210 -25.64 -2.51 -20.46
C GLN A 210 -27.08 -2.12 -20.76
N VAL A 211 -28.06 -2.69 -20.06
CA VAL A 211 -29.48 -2.38 -20.21
C VAL A 211 -29.74 -0.90 -19.91
N ALA A 212 -29.23 -0.39 -18.77
CA ALA A 212 -29.39 1.02 -18.40
C ALA A 212 -28.79 1.97 -19.45
N GLY A 213 -27.59 1.66 -19.96
CA GLY A 213 -26.94 2.46 -21.00
C GLY A 213 -27.71 2.44 -22.32
N LEU A 214 -28.26 1.30 -22.73
CA LEU A 214 -29.05 1.18 -23.94
C LEU A 214 -30.41 1.90 -23.79
N GLN A 215 -31.10 1.70 -22.67
CA GLN A 215 -32.38 2.36 -22.38
C GLN A 215 -32.22 3.87 -22.46
N ARG A 216 -31.19 4.44 -21.84
CA ARG A 216 -30.96 5.88 -21.90
C ARG A 216 -30.68 6.40 -23.32
N ARG A 217 -30.02 5.62 -24.16
CA ARG A 217 -29.82 5.98 -25.57
C ARG A 217 -31.12 6.00 -26.35
N ILE A 218 -31.96 4.96 -26.20
CA ILE A 218 -33.28 4.86 -26.87
C ILE A 218 -34.16 6.05 -26.44
N GLU A 219 -34.22 6.35 -25.14
CA GLU A 219 -35.00 7.49 -24.62
C GLU A 219 -34.52 8.84 -25.19
N THR A 220 -33.23 9.01 -25.37
CA THR A 220 -32.63 10.27 -25.83
C THR A 220 -32.77 10.44 -27.35
N THR A 221 -32.72 9.36 -28.11
CA THR A 221 -32.82 9.39 -29.59
C THR A 221 -34.25 9.28 -30.09
N HIS A 222 -35.22 9.04 -29.18
CA HIS A 222 -36.63 8.82 -29.52
C HIS A 222 -36.86 7.70 -30.57
N CYS A 223 -35.99 6.65 -30.52
CA CYS A 223 -36.09 5.47 -31.39
C CYS A 223 -37.00 4.41 -30.76
#